data_d22b1d006761973c7c8c1be0c105aa28
#
_entry.id   d22b1d006761973c7c8c1be0c105aa28
#
_cell.length_a   1.000
_cell.length_b   1.000
_cell.length_c   1.000
_cell.angle_alpha   90.00
_cell.angle_beta   90.00
_cell.angle_gamma   90.00
#
_symmetry.space_group_name_H-M   'P 1'
#
loop_
_entity.id
_entity.type
_entity.pdbx_description
1 polymer ?
#
loop_
_entity_poly.entity_id
_entity_poly.type
_entity_poly.pdbx_seq_one_letter_code
_entity_poly.pdbx_strand_id
1 'polypeptide(L)'
;RNNMGKLSKEDKEKQDEAVFFALNNLDDGKVVSWHNVKKDTHGYVKIVASYPHGSGYCRVVFTQIQKKGNARDFKETACKDVSYRGWQFIR
;
A
#
# COMPACT_ATOMS: atom_id res chain seq x y z
N ARG A 1 -10.59 2.40 14.37
CA ARG A 1 -9.44 1.74 13.83
C ARG A 1 -8.30 2.68 13.41
N ASN A 2 -8.61 3.88 13.13
CA ASN A 2 -7.65 4.85 12.62
C ASN A 2 -7.51 6.01 13.59
N ASN A 3 -6.38 6.12 14.27
CA ASN A 3 -6.19 7.12 15.32
C ASN A 3 -5.80 8.49 14.78
N MET A 4 -5.46 8.60 13.52
CA MET A 4 -5.12 9.89 12.93
C MET A 4 -6.31 10.53 12.23
N GLY A 5 -7.50 9.97 12.43
CA GLY A 5 -8.66 10.41 11.75
C GLY A 5 -8.74 9.82 10.35
N LYS A 6 -9.71 10.25 9.61
CA LYS A 6 -9.91 9.74 8.26
C LYS A 6 -8.99 10.42 7.27
N LEU A 7 -8.49 9.67 6.35
CA LEU A 7 -7.80 10.24 5.20
C LEU A 7 -8.84 10.87 4.29
N SER A 8 -8.46 11.96 3.63
CA SER A 8 -9.34 12.58 2.65
C SER A 8 -9.48 11.64 1.45
N LYS A 9 -10.48 11.90 0.60
CA LYS A 9 -10.65 11.15 -0.62
C LYS A 9 -9.39 11.22 -1.49
N GLU A 10 -8.81 12.40 -1.59
CA GLU A 10 -7.57 12.61 -2.34
C GLU A 10 -6.44 11.75 -1.81
N ASP A 11 -6.28 11.72 -0.48
CA ASP A 11 -5.23 10.92 0.16
C ASP A 11 -5.42 9.44 -0.11
N LYS A 12 -6.67 8.98 -0.04
CA LYS A 12 -6.97 7.57 -0.30
C LYS A 12 -6.64 7.19 -1.74
N GLU A 13 -6.93 8.08 -2.67
CA GLU A 13 -6.61 7.84 -4.08
C GLU A 13 -5.10 7.77 -4.30
N LYS A 14 -4.36 8.67 -3.68
CA LYS A 14 -2.90 8.65 -3.77
C LYS A 14 -2.32 7.39 -3.14
N GLN A 15 -2.85 6.98 -2.00
CA GLN A 15 -2.41 5.76 -1.33
C GLN A 15 -2.69 4.54 -2.19
N ASP A 16 -3.89 4.43 -2.74
CA ASP A 16 -4.25 3.30 -3.59
C ASP A 16 -3.37 3.24 -4.83
N GLU A 17 -3.14 4.39 -5.47
CA GLU A 17 -2.25 4.44 -6.63
C GLU A 17 -0.85 3.96 -6.28
N ALA A 18 -0.34 4.39 -5.14
CA ALA A 18 0.99 3.99 -4.69
C ALA A 18 1.06 2.48 -4.42
N VAL A 19 0.03 1.94 -3.77
CA VAL A 19 -0.01 0.51 -3.47
C VAL A 19 -0.04 -0.31 -4.76
N PHE A 20 -0.90 0.03 -5.71
CA PHE A 20 -0.99 -0.71 -6.95
C PHE A 20 0.26 -0.53 -7.82
N PHE A 21 0.83 0.66 -7.81
CA PHE A 21 2.11 0.87 -8.47
C PHE A 21 3.18 -0.05 -7.88
N ALA A 22 3.27 -0.10 -6.57
CA ALA A 22 4.26 -0.93 -5.89
C ALA A 22 4.04 -2.41 -6.20
N LEU A 23 2.79 -2.87 -6.10
CA LEU A 23 2.47 -4.27 -6.38
C LEU A 23 2.84 -4.68 -7.81
N ASN A 24 2.65 -3.79 -8.76
CA ASN A 24 2.87 -4.10 -10.16
C ASN A 24 4.30 -3.87 -10.62
N ASN A 25 5.06 -3.02 -9.95
CA ASN A 25 6.32 -2.53 -10.52
C ASN A 25 7.53 -2.63 -9.63
N LEU A 26 7.37 -2.65 -8.31
CA LEU A 26 8.53 -2.57 -7.42
C LEU A 26 9.06 -3.94 -7.06
N ASP A 27 10.38 -4.04 -7.02
CA ASP A 27 11.06 -5.21 -6.46
C ASP A 27 10.93 -5.20 -4.95
N ASP A 28 11.11 -6.36 -4.34
CA ASP A 28 11.13 -6.48 -2.89
C ASP A 28 12.14 -5.52 -2.29
N GLY A 29 11.74 -4.85 -1.23
CA GLY A 29 12.59 -3.89 -0.53
C GLY A 29 12.53 -2.48 -1.07
N LYS A 30 11.90 -2.26 -2.21
CA LYS A 30 11.79 -0.91 -2.81
C LYS A 30 10.59 -0.16 -2.26
N VAL A 31 10.66 1.16 -2.35
CA VAL A 31 9.68 2.06 -1.75
C VAL A 31 9.19 3.05 -2.80
N VAL A 32 7.90 3.36 -2.74
CA VAL A 32 7.32 4.49 -3.45
C VAL A 32 6.65 5.38 -2.43
N SER A 33 6.67 6.69 -2.65
CA SER A 33 6.04 7.63 -1.74
C SER A 33 5.05 8.51 -2.48
N TRP A 34 4.12 9.08 -1.72
CA TRP A 34 3.16 10.05 -2.24
C TRP A 34 3.03 11.19 -1.24
N HIS A 35 2.57 12.32 -1.72
CA HIS A 35 2.47 13.52 -0.89
C HIS A 35 1.26 14.33 -1.31
N ASN A 36 0.50 14.77 -0.32
CA ASN A 36 -0.60 15.70 -0.53
C ASN A 36 -0.26 16.96 0.24
N VAL A 37 0.26 17.96 -0.46
CA VAL A 37 0.74 19.19 0.16
C VAL A 37 -0.39 19.93 0.86
N LYS A 38 -1.55 20.01 0.23
CA LYS A 38 -2.69 20.72 0.79
C LYS A 38 -3.15 20.21 2.14
N LYS A 39 -3.04 18.89 2.33
CA LYS A 39 -3.50 18.24 3.55
C LYS A 39 -2.37 17.92 4.52
N ASP A 40 -1.14 18.29 4.16
CA ASP A 40 0.04 17.95 4.96
C ASP A 40 0.06 16.47 5.33
N THR A 41 -0.18 15.64 4.31
CA THR A 41 -0.22 14.19 4.45
C THR A 41 0.76 13.59 3.47
N HIS A 42 1.48 12.57 3.89
CA HIS A 42 2.32 11.81 2.95
C HIS A 42 2.41 10.37 3.40
N GLY A 43 2.77 9.51 2.45
CA GLY A 43 2.86 8.09 2.72
C GLY A 43 4.02 7.44 2.01
N TYR A 44 4.49 6.33 2.58
CA TYR A 44 5.50 5.47 2.01
C TYR A 44 4.90 4.08 1.89
N VAL A 45 5.12 3.47 0.74
CA VAL A 45 4.65 2.11 0.47
C VAL A 45 5.85 1.29 0.05
N LYS A 46 6.09 0.19 0.76
CA LYS A 46 7.24 -0.67 0.53
C LYS A 46 6.77 -2.09 0.29
N ILE A 47 7.37 -2.76 -0.68
CA ILE A 47 7.17 -4.20 -0.85
C ILE A 47 8.16 -4.90 0.07
N VAL A 48 7.65 -5.59 1.07
CA VAL A 48 8.48 -6.24 2.08
C VAL A 48 8.99 -7.59 1.58
N ALA A 49 8.11 -8.37 0.96
CA ALA A 49 8.44 -9.71 0.52
C ALA A 49 7.42 -10.18 -0.50
N SER A 50 7.79 -11.17 -1.28
CA SER A 50 6.88 -11.83 -2.21
C SER A 50 7.08 -13.33 -2.06
N TYR A 51 6.00 -14.10 -2.25
CA TYR A 51 6.09 -15.55 -2.12
C TYR A 51 5.06 -16.23 -3.02
N PRO A 52 5.36 -17.46 -3.47
CA PRO A 52 4.41 -18.21 -4.29
C PRO A 52 3.16 -18.59 -3.50
N HIS A 53 2.03 -18.61 -4.17
CA HIS A 53 0.77 -19.01 -3.56
C HIS A 53 -0.18 -19.48 -4.64
N GLY A 54 -0.60 -20.73 -4.56
CA GLY A 54 -1.47 -21.32 -5.58
C GLY A 54 -0.82 -21.26 -6.96
N SER A 55 -1.57 -20.80 -7.95
CA SER A 55 -1.06 -20.64 -9.31
C SER A 55 -0.46 -19.26 -9.54
N GLY A 56 -0.35 -18.47 -8.49
CA GLY A 56 0.19 -17.13 -8.60
C GLY A 56 1.15 -16.84 -7.47
N TYR A 57 1.03 -15.64 -6.91
CA TYR A 57 1.92 -15.23 -5.83
C TYR A 57 1.29 -14.12 -5.01
N CYS A 58 1.84 -13.94 -3.81
CA CYS A 58 1.42 -12.89 -2.90
C CYS A 58 2.57 -11.94 -2.63
N ARG A 59 2.24 -10.70 -2.31
CA ARG A 59 3.22 -9.70 -1.93
C ARG A 59 2.77 -9.01 -0.65
N VAL A 60 3.70 -8.82 0.25
CA VAL A 60 3.43 -8.14 1.52
C VAL A 60 3.81 -6.68 1.35
N VAL A 61 2.86 -5.80 1.64
CA VAL A 61 3.00 -4.37 1.49
C VAL A 61 3.01 -3.72 2.87
N PHE A 62 4.04 -2.95 3.14
CA PHE A 62 4.12 -2.13 4.35
C PHE A 62 3.83 -0.69 3.97
N THR A 63 2.95 -0.04 4.74
CA THR A 63 2.62 1.38 4.54
C THR A 63 2.87 2.15 5.82
N GLN A 64 3.45 3.34 5.67
CA GLN A 64 3.48 4.31 6.75
C GLN A 64 2.86 5.60 6.22
N ILE A 65 1.87 6.11 6.94
CA ILE A 65 1.21 7.36 6.58
C ILE A 65 1.46 8.36 7.71
N GLN A 66 1.88 9.57 7.34
CA GLN A 66 2.08 10.65 8.28
C GLN A 66 1.11 11.78 7.96
N LYS A 67 0.40 12.24 8.97
CA LYS A 67 -0.57 13.31 8.84
C LYS A 67 -0.45 14.23 10.03
N LYS A 68 -0.05 15.48 9.78
CA LYS A 68 0.01 16.52 10.80
C LYS A 68 0.76 16.07 12.05
N GLY A 69 1.93 15.47 11.84
CA GLY A 69 2.78 15.05 12.96
C GLY A 69 2.47 13.70 13.57
N ASN A 70 1.39 13.06 13.12
CA ASN A 70 1.05 11.70 13.56
C ASN A 70 1.44 10.69 12.50
N ALA A 71 1.90 9.52 12.93
CA ALA A 71 2.29 8.46 12.02
C ALA A 71 1.51 7.20 12.29
N ARG A 72 1.21 6.45 11.25
CA ARG A 72 0.52 5.18 11.35
C ARG A 72 1.10 4.19 10.37
N ASP A 73 1.40 3.00 10.90
CA ASP A 73 1.98 1.91 10.11
C ASP A 73 0.97 0.78 9.98
N PHE A 74 0.97 0.12 8.83
CA PHE A 74 0.21 -1.12 8.70
C PHE A 74 0.77 -1.96 7.57
N LYS A 75 0.45 -3.25 7.62
CA LYS A 75 0.83 -4.20 6.59
C LYS A 75 -0.40 -4.81 5.98
N GLU A 76 -0.30 -5.11 4.70
CA GLU A 76 -1.34 -5.81 3.97
C GLU A 76 -0.68 -6.85 3.08
N THR A 77 -1.40 -7.94 2.80
CA THR A 77 -0.95 -8.93 1.85
C THR A 77 -1.92 -8.95 0.69
N ALA A 78 -1.38 -8.86 -0.51
CA ALA A 78 -2.17 -8.92 -1.73
C ALA A 78 -1.68 -10.08 -2.57
N CYS A 79 -2.61 -10.81 -3.18
CA CYS A 79 -2.30 -12.00 -3.97
C CYS A 79 -2.87 -11.88 -5.37
N LYS A 80 -2.18 -12.47 -6.32
CA LYS A 80 -2.57 -12.51 -7.71
C LYS A 80 -2.55 -13.95 -8.18
N ASP A 81 -3.54 -14.33 -8.98
CA ASP A 81 -3.76 -15.72 -9.37
C ASP A 81 -4.36 -15.73 -10.77
N VAL A 82 -4.19 -16.84 -11.51
CA VAL A 82 -4.73 -16.94 -12.84
C VAL A 82 -6.25 -16.97 -12.88
N SER A 83 -6.89 -17.29 -11.74
CA SER A 83 -8.34 -17.41 -11.69
C SER A 83 -9.06 -16.09 -11.53
N TYR A 84 -8.35 -14.99 -11.31
CA TYR A 84 -8.98 -13.67 -11.19
C TYR A 84 -8.05 -12.57 -11.67
N ARG A 85 -8.64 -11.43 -11.99
CA ARG A 85 -7.88 -10.27 -12.42
C ARG A 85 -7.41 -9.45 -11.24
N GLY A 86 -6.26 -8.85 -11.42
CA GLY A 86 -5.73 -7.89 -10.46
C GLY A 86 -5.33 -8.52 -9.16
N TRP A 87 -5.23 -7.68 -8.16
CA TRP A 87 -4.78 -8.07 -6.83
C TRP A 87 -5.97 -8.22 -5.90
N GLN A 88 -5.93 -9.24 -5.07
CA GLN A 88 -6.91 -9.42 -4.02
C GLN A 88 -6.20 -9.35 -2.68
N PHE A 89 -6.71 -8.52 -1.78
CA PHE A 89 -6.13 -8.38 -0.46
C PHE A 89 -6.69 -9.46 0.46
N ILE A 90 -5.79 -10.08 1.21
CA ILE A 90 -6.14 -11.11 2.18
C ILE A 90 -6.42 -10.45 3.51
N ARG A 91 -7.56 -10.79 4.11
CA ARG A 91 -7.94 -10.27 5.42
C ARG A 91 -7.62 -11.24 6.54
#